data_c29ddd5b7b54fb1e28ee74e693a50ba8
#
_entry.id   c29ddd5b7b54fb1e28ee74e693a50ba8
#
_cell.length_a   1.000
_cell.length_b   1.000
_cell.length_c   1.000
_cell.angle_alpha   90.00
_cell.angle_beta   90.00
_cell.angle_gamma   90.00
#
_symmetry.space_group_name_H-M   'P 1'
#
loop_
_entity.id
_entity.type
_entity.pdbx_description
1 polymer ?
#
loop_
_entity_poly.entity_id
_entity_poly.type
_entity_poly.pdbx_seq_one_letter_code
_entity_poly.pdbx_strand_id
1 'polypeptide(L)'
;MAYYFYLDKILLPIAPSKLELQVNNKNKTMDLIGHGEVNIIKKSGLTDIKFDARIPHHKYPFATYKDGFKNAKFFIDEIEKLKINNKPFQFIVSRFSNTGAVLFHTNIKVSLEEYSIVEDAEDNSDITISIKLKQYRDYVCKKIVMSKPGQGSISSNRPPGNNHPNGKTYRVKKGDSLWSICKSQLGDGSLYKK
;
A
#
# COMPACT_ATOMS: atom_id res chain seq x y z
N MET A 1 -10.40 23.25 9.94
CA MET A 1 -9.72 22.09 9.33
C MET A 1 -10.67 21.42 8.37
N ALA A 2 -10.19 21.06 7.16
CA ALA A 2 -10.97 20.34 6.17
C ALA A 2 -10.30 19.00 5.86
N TYR A 3 -11.11 17.93 5.86
CA TYR A 3 -10.68 16.59 5.52
C TYR A 3 -11.47 16.12 4.32
N TYR A 4 -10.76 15.62 3.29
CA TYR A 4 -11.37 15.03 2.11
C TYR A 4 -10.97 13.57 2.00
N PHE A 5 -11.97 12.70 1.93
CA PHE A 5 -11.80 11.25 1.84
C PHE A 5 -12.20 10.78 0.45
N TYR A 6 -11.27 10.13 -0.24
CA TYR A 6 -11.52 9.56 -1.56
C TYR A 6 -11.39 8.03 -1.51
N LEU A 7 -12.40 7.36 -2.02
CA LEU A 7 -12.38 5.94 -2.35
C LEU A 7 -12.29 5.83 -3.86
N ASP A 8 -11.08 5.59 -4.38
CA ASP A 8 -10.77 5.71 -5.82
C ASP A 8 -11.13 7.12 -6.34
N LYS A 9 -12.18 7.23 -7.14
CA LYS A 9 -12.69 8.50 -7.71
C LYS A 9 -13.81 9.14 -6.91
N ILE A 10 -14.31 8.45 -5.89
CA ILE A 10 -15.48 8.86 -5.12
C ILE A 10 -15.03 9.72 -3.94
N LEU A 11 -15.46 10.97 -3.93
CA LEU A 11 -15.32 11.84 -2.76
C LEU A 11 -16.48 11.59 -1.80
N LEU A 12 -16.19 11.26 -0.54
CA LEU A 12 -17.22 11.16 0.49
C LEU A 12 -17.78 12.56 0.80
N PRO A 13 -19.11 12.72 0.84
CA PRO A 13 -19.75 14.02 1.01
C PRO A 13 -19.51 14.62 2.40
N ILE A 14 -19.46 13.77 3.41
CA ILE A 14 -19.17 14.14 4.80
C ILE A 14 -17.90 13.39 5.21
N ALA A 15 -16.92 14.13 5.72
CA ALA A 15 -15.71 13.54 6.24
C ALA A 15 -16.02 12.65 7.46
N PRO A 16 -15.53 11.40 7.51
CA PRO A 16 -15.61 10.56 8.68
C PRO A 16 -15.09 11.25 9.94
N SER A 17 -15.81 11.12 11.03
CA SER A 17 -15.41 11.68 12.32
C SER A 17 -14.19 10.99 12.93
N LYS A 18 -14.02 9.71 12.63
CA LYS A 18 -12.91 8.87 13.10
C LYS A 18 -12.31 8.09 11.93
N LEU A 19 -11.00 8.08 11.86
CA LEU A 19 -10.23 7.23 10.97
C LEU A 19 -9.23 6.43 11.81
N GLU A 20 -9.30 5.12 11.73
CA GLU A 20 -8.38 4.22 12.43
C GLU A 20 -7.48 3.52 11.42
N LEU A 21 -6.17 3.70 11.56
CA LEU A 21 -5.15 2.98 10.81
C LEU A 21 -4.39 2.07 11.76
N GLN A 22 -4.52 0.78 11.59
CA GLN A 22 -3.86 -0.22 12.42
C GLN A 22 -2.75 -0.92 11.62
N VAL A 23 -1.52 -0.76 12.09
CA VAL A 23 -0.34 -1.39 11.49
C VAL A 23 0.18 -2.46 12.42
N ASN A 24 0.04 -3.72 12.04
CA ASN A 24 0.45 -4.85 12.87
C ASN A 24 1.71 -5.51 12.30
N ASN A 25 2.62 -5.89 13.18
CA ASN A 25 3.75 -6.73 12.81
C ASN A 25 3.34 -8.21 12.80
N LYS A 26 4.00 -9.00 11.95
CA LYS A 26 3.83 -10.46 11.89
C LYS A 26 4.89 -11.18 12.75
N ASN A 27 5.27 -10.58 13.90
CA ASN A 27 6.23 -11.17 14.80
C ASN A 27 5.76 -12.54 15.31
N LYS A 28 6.69 -13.40 15.68
CA LYS A 28 6.42 -14.70 16.26
C LYS A 28 7.22 -14.87 17.54
N THR A 29 6.54 -15.11 18.62
CA THR A 29 7.14 -15.47 19.90
C THR A 29 7.34 -16.98 19.98
N MET A 30 8.44 -17.43 20.54
CA MET A 30 8.72 -18.83 20.79
C MET A 30 9.60 -18.98 22.04
N ASP A 31 9.35 -20.05 22.80
CA ASP A 31 10.16 -20.39 23.94
C ASP A 31 11.37 -21.22 23.50
N LEU A 32 12.55 -20.77 23.92
CA LEU A 32 13.81 -21.50 23.71
C LEU A 32 14.28 -22.14 25.01
N ILE A 33 14.67 -23.40 24.93
CA ILE A 33 15.23 -24.16 26.09
C ILE A 33 16.48 -23.43 26.59
N GLY A 34 16.49 -23.06 27.87
CA GLY A 34 17.60 -22.37 28.51
C GLY A 34 17.70 -20.85 28.26
N HIS A 35 16.87 -20.27 27.39
CA HIS A 35 16.88 -18.82 27.07
C HIS A 35 15.56 -18.14 27.33
N GLY A 36 14.48 -18.90 27.63
CA GLY A 36 13.15 -18.35 27.84
C GLY A 36 12.45 -17.88 26.52
N GLU A 37 11.51 -16.99 26.69
CA GLU A 37 10.72 -16.48 25.56
C GLU A 37 11.50 -15.48 24.69
N VAL A 38 11.53 -15.73 23.40
CA VAL A 38 12.21 -14.88 22.40
C VAL A 38 11.20 -14.40 21.35
N ASN A 39 11.21 -13.11 21.07
CA ASN A 39 10.37 -12.51 20.04
C ASN A 39 11.15 -12.35 18.71
N ILE A 40 10.75 -13.12 17.71
CA ILE A 40 11.34 -13.05 16.37
C ILE A 40 10.63 -11.93 15.61
N ILE A 41 11.37 -10.84 15.38
CA ILE A 41 10.87 -9.68 14.65
C ILE A 41 10.76 -10.02 13.16
N LYS A 42 9.56 -9.88 12.61
CA LYS A 42 9.28 -10.06 11.20
C LYS A 42 8.89 -8.72 10.54
N LYS A 43 8.85 -8.69 9.22
CA LYS A 43 8.39 -7.53 8.46
C LYS A 43 6.96 -7.17 8.86
N SER A 44 6.64 -5.87 8.82
CA SER A 44 5.30 -5.36 9.09
C SER A 44 4.25 -6.04 8.22
N GLY A 45 3.11 -6.34 8.80
CA GLY A 45 1.93 -6.80 8.09
C GLY A 45 1.33 -5.72 7.19
N LEU A 46 0.16 -5.99 6.69
CA LEU A 46 -0.65 -5.02 5.96
C LEU A 46 -1.36 -4.10 6.95
N THR A 47 -1.57 -2.86 6.54
CA THR A 47 -2.34 -1.88 7.33
C THR A 47 -3.82 -2.16 7.17
N ASP A 48 -4.52 -2.29 8.28
CA ASP A 48 -5.97 -2.31 8.34
C ASP A 48 -6.49 -0.88 8.56
N ILE A 49 -7.52 -0.49 7.82
CA ILE A 49 -8.10 0.86 7.86
C ILE A 49 -9.59 0.71 8.14
N LYS A 50 -10.10 1.44 9.14
CA LYS A 50 -11.51 1.42 9.52
C LYS A 50 -12.02 2.84 9.70
N PHE A 51 -13.22 3.09 9.20
CA PHE A 51 -13.93 4.36 9.41
C PHE A 51 -15.41 4.20 9.10
N ASP A 52 -16.22 5.11 9.65
CA ASP A 52 -17.66 5.19 9.41
C ASP A 52 -17.94 6.41 8.55
N ALA A 53 -18.50 6.19 7.37
CA ALA A 53 -18.88 7.22 6.42
C ALA A 53 -20.37 7.54 6.57
N ARG A 54 -20.69 8.79 6.84
CA ARG A 54 -22.08 9.26 6.85
C ARG A 54 -22.47 9.76 5.46
N ILE A 55 -23.49 9.19 4.90
CA ILE A 55 -23.98 9.50 3.56
C ILE A 55 -25.37 10.15 3.67
N PRO A 56 -25.51 11.44 3.31
CA PRO A 56 -26.74 12.17 3.48
C PRO A 56 -27.77 11.86 2.38
N HIS A 57 -29.04 11.73 2.77
CA HIS A 57 -30.16 11.71 1.84
C HIS A 57 -30.53 13.10 1.31
N HIS A 58 -30.19 14.15 2.06
CA HIS A 58 -30.49 15.53 1.73
C HIS A 58 -29.23 16.33 1.48
N LYS A 59 -29.35 17.41 0.73
CA LYS A 59 -28.23 18.32 0.52
C LYS A 59 -27.96 19.17 1.75
N TYR A 60 -26.80 18.93 2.39
CA TYR A 60 -26.36 19.77 3.51
C TYR A 60 -25.36 20.84 3.06
N PRO A 61 -25.42 22.05 3.61
CA PRO A 61 -24.53 23.15 3.25
C PRO A 61 -23.07 22.92 3.66
N PHE A 62 -22.84 22.06 4.66
CA PHE A 62 -21.49 21.71 5.14
C PHE A 62 -20.88 20.51 4.43
N ALA A 63 -21.66 19.78 3.64
CA ALA A 63 -21.17 18.63 2.90
C ALA A 63 -20.48 19.07 1.60
N THR A 64 -19.44 18.34 1.22
CA THR A 64 -18.66 18.64 0.02
C THR A 64 -19.08 17.76 -1.15
N TYR A 65 -19.53 18.38 -2.22
CA TYR A 65 -19.95 17.69 -3.44
C TYR A 65 -19.07 18.14 -4.61
N LYS A 66 -18.35 17.19 -5.23
CA LYS A 66 -17.46 17.49 -6.37
C LYS A 66 -18.26 17.84 -7.63
N ASP A 67 -19.27 17.04 -7.94
CA ASP A 67 -20.05 17.12 -9.18
C ASP A 67 -21.55 17.34 -8.90
N GLY A 68 -21.86 18.14 -7.89
CA GLY A 68 -23.23 18.36 -7.42
C GLY A 68 -23.72 17.27 -6.44
N PHE A 69 -24.89 17.51 -5.89
CA PHE A 69 -25.53 16.60 -4.94
C PHE A 69 -25.80 15.24 -5.58
N LYS A 70 -25.42 14.17 -4.87
CA LYS A 70 -25.72 12.78 -5.21
C LYS A 70 -26.46 12.15 -4.05
N ASN A 71 -27.49 11.36 -4.33
CA ASN A 71 -28.24 10.66 -3.30
C ASN A 71 -27.44 9.50 -2.68
N ALA A 72 -27.90 9.01 -1.55
CA ALA A 72 -27.22 7.93 -0.82
C ALA A 72 -27.06 6.65 -1.67
N LYS A 73 -28.07 6.33 -2.50
CA LYS A 73 -28.02 5.17 -3.38
C LYS A 73 -26.82 5.19 -4.32
N PHE A 74 -26.45 6.35 -4.86
CA PHE A 74 -25.27 6.47 -5.72
C PHE A 74 -24.00 6.01 -5.01
N PHE A 75 -23.80 6.39 -3.75
CA PHE A 75 -22.61 6.00 -2.99
C PHE A 75 -22.61 4.51 -2.65
N ILE A 76 -23.78 3.96 -2.30
CA ILE A 76 -23.93 2.52 -2.04
C ILE A 76 -23.59 1.72 -3.29
N ASP A 77 -24.17 2.06 -4.44
CA ASP A 77 -23.92 1.39 -5.72
C ASP A 77 -22.44 1.44 -6.13
N GLU A 78 -21.76 2.56 -5.87
CA GLU A 78 -20.33 2.70 -6.16
C GLU A 78 -19.45 1.87 -5.22
N ILE A 79 -19.78 1.84 -3.91
CA ILE A 79 -19.07 0.98 -2.93
C ILE A 79 -19.28 -0.50 -3.28
N GLU A 80 -20.49 -0.88 -3.67
CA GLU A 80 -20.80 -2.24 -4.13
C GLU A 80 -19.99 -2.61 -5.37
N LYS A 81 -19.88 -1.71 -6.35
CA LYS A 81 -19.01 -1.92 -7.52
C LYS A 81 -17.56 -2.15 -7.14
N LEU A 82 -17.02 -1.38 -6.17
CA LEU A 82 -15.65 -1.60 -5.67
C LEU A 82 -15.51 -2.99 -5.05
N LYS A 83 -16.53 -3.47 -4.33
CA LYS A 83 -16.54 -4.80 -3.73
C LYS A 83 -16.62 -5.92 -4.77
N ILE A 84 -17.53 -5.82 -5.73
CA ILE A 84 -17.75 -6.83 -6.78
C ILE A 84 -16.53 -6.92 -7.71
N ASN A 85 -15.94 -5.81 -8.08
CA ASN A 85 -14.77 -5.77 -8.98
C ASN A 85 -13.53 -6.46 -8.40
N ASN A 86 -13.44 -6.63 -7.09
CA ASN A 86 -12.31 -7.26 -6.40
C ASN A 86 -10.92 -6.73 -6.83
N LYS A 87 -10.86 -5.46 -7.27
CA LYS A 87 -9.62 -4.80 -7.69
C LYS A 87 -9.13 -3.85 -6.62
N PRO A 88 -7.82 -3.81 -6.36
CA PRO A 88 -7.27 -2.81 -5.47
C PRO A 88 -7.44 -1.41 -6.06
N PHE A 89 -7.75 -0.45 -5.21
CA PHE A 89 -7.96 0.95 -5.56
C PHE A 89 -7.19 1.89 -4.61
N GLN A 90 -7.19 3.20 -4.91
CA GLN A 90 -6.51 4.19 -4.10
C GLN A 90 -7.45 4.73 -3.02
N PHE A 91 -7.00 4.67 -1.77
CA PHE A 91 -7.61 5.37 -0.65
C PHE A 91 -6.78 6.60 -0.33
N ILE A 92 -7.39 7.78 -0.47
CA ILE A 92 -6.69 9.05 -0.29
C ILE A 92 -7.41 9.87 0.76
N VAL A 93 -6.66 10.36 1.74
CA VAL A 93 -7.13 11.32 2.74
C VAL A 93 -6.28 12.57 2.65
N SER A 94 -6.91 13.68 2.26
CA SER A 94 -6.27 14.98 2.19
C SER A 94 -6.71 15.82 3.39
N ARG A 95 -5.74 16.40 4.09
CA ARG A 95 -5.95 17.18 5.31
C ARG A 95 -5.46 18.60 5.11
N PHE A 96 -6.34 19.55 5.43
CA PHE A 96 -6.05 20.97 5.31
C PHE A 96 -6.21 21.66 6.66
N SER A 97 -5.36 22.63 6.93
CA SER A 97 -5.48 23.49 8.10
C SER A 97 -6.63 24.49 7.94
N ASN A 98 -6.95 25.21 9.00
CA ASN A 98 -7.94 26.30 8.92
C ASN A 98 -7.51 27.45 8.00
N THR A 99 -6.22 27.58 7.73
CA THR A 99 -5.65 28.59 6.81
C THR A 99 -5.62 28.11 5.35
N GLY A 100 -6.13 26.87 5.06
CA GLY A 100 -6.09 26.27 3.72
C GLY A 100 -4.77 25.61 3.35
N ALA A 101 -3.75 25.66 4.22
CA ALA A 101 -2.48 24.99 3.96
C ALA A 101 -2.64 23.46 4.07
N VAL A 102 -1.97 22.74 3.17
CA VAL A 102 -1.93 21.29 3.20
C VAL A 102 -1.11 20.83 4.39
N LEU A 103 -1.69 19.98 5.25
CA LEU A 103 -0.97 19.37 6.37
C LEU A 103 -0.20 18.14 5.89
N PHE A 104 -0.90 17.12 5.48
CA PHE A 104 -0.33 15.91 4.88
C PHE A 104 -1.41 15.08 4.18
N HIS A 105 -0.97 14.27 3.23
CA HIS A 105 -1.83 13.34 2.53
C HIS A 105 -1.53 11.90 2.94
N THR A 106 -2.58 11.10 3.10
CA THR A 106 -2.47 9.64 3.18
C THR A 106 -2.92 9.09 1.84
N ASN A 107 -2.07 8.33 1.16
CA ASN A 107 -2.39 7.66 -0.10
C ASN A 107 -1.93 6.22 -0.01
N ILE A 108 -2.88 5.29 0.07
CA ILE A 108 -2.62 3.87 0.27
C ILE A 108 -3.43 3.08 -0.76
N LYS A 109 -2.79 2.16 -1.45
CA LYS A 109 -3.48 1.19 -2.30
C LYS A 109 -4.11 0.13 -1.41
N VAL A 110 -5.42 -0.06 -1.54
CA VAL A 110 -6.24 -0.89 -0.64
C VAL A 110 -7.19 -1.81 -1.40
N SER A 111 -7.67 -2.83 -0.71
CA SER A 111 -8.83 -3.63 -1.07
C SER A 111 -9.97 -3.39 -0.09
N LEU A 112 -11.21 -3.47 -0.55
CA LEU A 112 -12.39 -3.40 0.31
C LEU A 112 -12.65 -4.79 0.91
N GLU A 113 -12.37 -4.94 2.22
CA GLU A 113 -12.57 -6.22 2.91
C GLU A 113 -14.03 -6.44 3.31
N GLU A 114 -14.61 -5.41 3.94
CA GLU A 114 -15.97 -5.49 4.48
C GLU A 114 -16.59 -4.09 4.48
N TYR A 115 -17.89 -4.03 4.30
CA TYR A 115 -18.69 -2.86 4.62
C TYR A 115 -20.03 -3.29 5.19
N SER A 116 -20.60 -2.48 6.07
CA SER A 116 -21.94 -2.65 6.61
C SER A 116 -22.70 -1.34 6.51
N ILE A 117 -23.97 -1.42 6.22
CA ILE A 117 -24.87 -0.28 6.10
C ILE A 117 -25.77 -0.29 7.32
N VAL A 118 -25.82 0.84 8.01
CA VAL A 118 -26.69 1.07 9.17
C VAL A 118 -27.60 2.24 8.83
N GLU A 119 -28.90 2.00 8.88
CA GLU A 119 -29.93 3.01 8.72
C GLU A 119 -30.60 3.20 10.08
N ASP A 120 -30.60 4.42 10.57
CA ASP A 120 -31.23 4.80 11.83
C ASP A 120 -32.30 5.87 11.56
N ALA A 121 -33.53 5.57 11.91
CA ALA A 121 -34.65 6.47 11.72
C ALA A 121 -34.55 7.75 12.58
N GLU A 122 -33.80 7.69 13.70
CA GLU A 122 -33.54 8.84 14.56
C GLU A 122 -32.53 9.83 13.96
N ASP A 123 -31.69 9.38 13.03
CA ASP A 123 -30.60 10.13 12.41
C ASP A 123 -31.01 10.86 11.10
N ASN A 124 -32.24 11.40 11.04
CA ASN A 124 -32.78 12.13 9.91
C ASN A 124 -32.73 11.35 8.56
N SER A 125 -32.84 10.03 8.63
CA SER A 125 -32.72 9.12 7.47
C SER A 125 -31.36 9.12 6.78
N ASP A 126 -30.30 9.66 7.37
CA ASP A 126 -28.95 9.54 6.84
C ASP A 126 -28.44 8.11 7.01
N ILE A 127 -27.64 7.66 6.06
CA ILE A 127 -27.08 6.30 6.08
C ILE A 127 -25.66 6.36 6.62
N THR A 128 -25.33 5.49 7.57
CA THR A 128 -23.97 5.28 8.04
C THR A 128 -23.41 4.00 7.43
N ILE A 129 -22.27 4.10 6.74
CA ILE A 129 -21.59 2.96 6.15
C ILE A 129 -20.26 2.76 6.87
N SER A 130 -20.17 1.65 7.63
CA SER A 130 -18.92 1.23 8.24
C SER A 130 -18.07 0.49 7.21
N ILE A 131 -16.86 0.99 6.96
CA ILE A 131 -15.97 0.51 5.90
C ILE A 131 -14.68 -0.02 6.51
N LYS A 132 -14.31 -1.24 6.13
CA LYS A 132 -13.03 -1.85 6.47
C LYS A 132 -12.22 -2.09 5.19
N LEU A 133 -11.05 -1.47 5.13
CA LEU A 133 -10.11 -1.60 4.04
C LEU A 133 -8.84 -2.27 4.54
N LYS A 134 -8.17 -2.98 3.66
CA LYS A 134 -6.86 -3.56 3.92
C LYS A 134 -5.86 -3.10 2.88
N GLN A 135 -4.67 -2.73 3.33
CA GLN A 135 -3.58 -2.36 2.42
C GLN A 135 -3.31 -3.47 1.42
N TYR A 136 -3.25 -3.11 0.15
CA TYR A 136 -2.81 -4.00 -0.90
C TYR A 136 -1.36 -3.69 -1.29
N ARG A 137 -0.53 -4.72 -1.34
CA ARG A 137 0.85 -4.62 -1.86
C ARG A 137 0.95 -5.47 -3.10
N ASP A 138 1.40 -4.87 -4.19
CA ASP A 138 1.66 -5.62 -5.41
C ASP A 138 2.73 -6.68 -5.14
N TYR A 139 2.46 -7.91 -5.53
CA TYR A 139 3.41 -8.99 -5.47
C TYR A 139 3.78 -9.42 -6.88
N VAL A 140 5.06 -9.61 -7.11
CA VAL A 140 5.58 -10.12 -8.37
C VAL A 140 6.14 -11.52 -8.10
N CYS A 141 5.58 -12.52 -8.75
CA CYS A 141 6.15 -13.86 -8.76
C CYS A 141 7.43 -13.83 -9.59
N LYS A 142 8.56 -14.22 -8.99
CA LYS A 142 9.79 -14.42 -9.74
C LYS A 142 9.62 -15.65 -10.63
N LYS A 143 9.64 -15.45 -11.93
CA LYS A 143 9.63 -16.56 -12.89
C LYS A 143 11.06 -17.07 -13.03
N ILE A 144 11.32 -18.31 -12.65
CA ILE A 144 12.60 -18.98 -12.88
C ILE A 144 12.53 -19.53 -14.31
N VAL A 145 13.32 -18.97 -15.19
CA VAL A 145 13.47 -19.51 -16.55
C VAL A 145 14.68 -20.44 -16.52
N MET A 146 14.44 -21.73 -16.63
CA MET A 146 15.49 -22.72 -16.80
C MET A 146 15.88 -22.78 -18.28
N SER A 147 17.02 -22.22 -18.63
CA SER A 147 17.54 -22.21 -20.01
C SER A 147 18.32 -23.46 -20.38
N LYS A 148 18.78 -24.28 -19.41
CA LYS A 148 19.41 -25.60 -19.60
C LYS A 148 19.34 -26.38 -18.29
N PRO A 149 19.40 -27.75 -18.29
CA PRO A 149 19.50 -28.53 -17.06
C PRO A 149 20.75 -28.10 -16.27
N GLY A 150 20.54 -27.56 -15.06
CA GLY A 150 21.60 -27.13 -14.16
C GLY A 150 21.95 -25.62 -14.15
N GLN A 151 21.37 -24.79 -15.03
CA GLN A 151 21.55 -23.33 -15.01
C GLN A 151 20.21 -22.63 -14.88
N GLY A 152 19.80 -22.29 -13.65
CA GLY A 152 18.66 -21.44 -13.38
C GLY A 152 19.06 -19.97 -13.31
N SER A 153 18.47 -19.11 -14.12
CA SER A 153 18.60 -17.66 -13.99
C SER A 153 17.31 -17.09 -13.38
N ILE A 154 17.46 -16.27 -12.36
CA ILE A 154 16.34 -15.55 -11.73
C ILE A 154 16.21 -14.21 -12.44
N SER A 155 15.21 -14.04 -13.30
CA SER A 155 14.89 -12.72 -13.82
C SER A 155 13.97 -11.98 -12.81
N SER A 156 14.45 -10.92 -12.23
CA SER A 156 13.60 -10.00 -11.47
C SER A 156 13.15 -8.89 -12.42
N ASN A 157 11.85 -8.80 -12.68
CA ASN A 157 11.24 -7.61 -13.30
C ASN A 157 11.21 -6.42 -12.32
N ARG A 158 12.35 -6.13 -11.71
CA ARG A 158 12.52 -4.91 -10.94
C ARG A 158 12.91 -3.83 -11.94
N PRO A 159 12.17 -2.71 -12.06
CA PRO A 159 12.69 -1.59 -12.82
C PRO A 159 14.06 -1.24 -12.24
N PRO A 160 15.08 -0.95 -13.07
CA PRO A 160 16.39 -0.60 -12.57
C PRO A 160 16.24 0.64 -11.70
N GLY A 161 16.43 0.49 -10.39
CA GLY A 161 16.62 1.63 -9.51
C GLY A 161 17.86 2.36 -10.03
N ASN A 162 17.68 3.62 -10.42
CA ASN A 162 18.76 4.51 -10.82
C ASN A 162 19.77 4.64 -9.69
N ASN A 163 20.77 3.79 -9.61
CA ASN A 163 22.03 4.05 -8.86
C ASN A 163 22.92 2.79 -8.76
N HIS A 164 23.08 2.06 -9.87
CA HIS A 164 24.31 1.29 -10.01
C HIS A 164 24.93 1.65 -11.36
N PRO A 165 26.18 2.13 -11.39
CA PRO A 165 26.91 2.26 -12.63
C PRO A 165 26.91 0.88 -13.29
N ASN A 166 26.72 0.86 -14.62
CA ASN A 166 26.68 -0.35 -15.43
C ASN A 166 27.84 -1.29 -15.08
N GLY A 167 27.60 -2.20 -14.14
CA GLY A 167 28.56 -3.23 -13.78
C GLY A 167 28.70 -4.20 -14.96
N LYS A 168 29.76 -4.07 -15.72
CA LYS A 168 30.14 -5.09 -16.68
C LYS A 168 30.37 -6.38 -15.91
N THR A 169 29.54 -7.40 -16.11
CA THR A 169 29.72 -8.71 -15.51
C THR A 169 30.88 -9.40 -16.23
N TYR A 170 31.91 -9.79 -15.47
CA TYR A 170 33.03 -10.59 -15.97
C TYR A 170 32.82 -12.07 -15.64
N ARG A 171 33.00 -12.94 -16.63
CA ARG A 171 32.93 -14.39 -16.42
C ARG A 171 34.31 -14.91 -16.07
N VAL A 172 34.49 -15.33 -14.82
CA VAL A 172 35.76 -15.86 -14.31
C VAL A 172 36.17 -17.10 -15.07
N LYS A 173 37.44 -17.16 -15.49
CA LYS A 173 38.07 -18.30 -16.18
C LYS A 173 39.07 -18.99 -15.26
N LYS A 174 39.38 -20.25 -15.54
CA LYS A 174 40.38 -20.99 -14.80
C LYS A 174 41.76 -20.32 -14.92
N GLY A 175 42.35 -19.91 -13.82
CA GLY A 175 43.60 -19.17 -13.76
C GLY A 175 43.44 -17.68 -13.45
N ASP A 176 42.21 -17.15 -13.40
CA ASP A 176 41.96 -15.75 -13.01
C ASP A 176 42.18 -15.54 -11.52
N SER A 177 42.79 -14.40 -11.18
CA SER A 177 42.82 -13.89 -9.81
C SER A 177 42.04 -12.57 -9.72
N LEU A 178 41.54 -12.22 -8.53
CA LEU A 178 40.81 -10.95 -8.33
C LEU A 178 41.65 -9.75 -8.77
N TRP A 179 42.96 -9.78 -8.52
CA TRP A 179 43.88 -8.75 -8.93
C TRP A 179 43.94 -8.61 -10.47
N SER A 180 44.07 -9.73 -11.20
CA SER A 180 44.16 -9.74 -12.68
C SER A 180 42.84 -9.29 -13.31
N ILE A 181 41.69 -9.66 -12.73
CA ILE A 181 40.38 -9.21 -13.17
C ILE A 181 40.21 -7.70 -12.96
N CYS A 182 40.54 -7.18 -11.78
CA CYS A 182 40.48 -5.73 -11.51
C CYS A 182 41.42 -4.95 -12.42
N LYS A 183 42.64 -5.42 -12.65
CA LYS A 183 43.60 -4.78 -13.55
C LYS A 183 43.10 -4.74 -14.99
N SER A 184 42.48 -5.81 -15.49
CA SER A 184 41.99 -5.88 -16.87
C SER A 184 40.65 -5.10 -17.08
N GLN A 185 39.77 -5.07 -16.09
CA GLN A 185 38.44 -4.47 -16.25
C GLN A 185 38.38 -3.01 -15.73
N LEU A 186 39.15 -2.66 -14.71
CA LEU A 186 39.13 -1.36 -14.05
C LEU A 186 40.44 -0.58 -14.21
N GLY A 187 41.46 -1.17 -14.85
CA GLY A 187 42.74 -0.54 -15.07
C GLY A 187 43.72 -0.57 -13.89
N ASP A 188 43.22 -0.85 -12.68
CA ASP A 188 44.02 -0.91 -11.45
C ASP A 188 43.74 -2.17 -10.66
N GLY A 189 44.81 -2.98 -10.48
CA GLY A 189 44.72 -4.25 -9.75
C GLY A 189 44.58 -4.09 -8.23
N SER A 190 44.84 -2.91 -7.65
CA SER A 190 44.74 -2.70 -6.20
C SER A 190 43.30 -2.56 -5.69
N LEU A 191 42.33 -2.31 -6.60
CA LEU A 191 40.92 -2.10 -6.28
C LEU A 191 40.19 -3.35 -5.73
N TYR A 192 40.80 -4.54 -5.82
CA TYR A 192 40.18 -5.76 -5.28
C TYR A 192 40.05 -5.78 -3.74
N LYS A 193 40.75 -4.87 -3.04
CA LYS A 193 40.72 -4.74 -1.57
C LYS A 193 39.66 -3.76 -1.06
N LYS A 194 38.93 -3.06 -1.94
CA LYS A 194 37.82 -2.19 -1.61
C LYS A 194 36.51 -2.92 -1.88
#